data_9be406565372059853cd96a33e4683ca
#
_entry.id   9be406565372059853cd96a33e4683ca
#
_cell.length_a   1.000
_cell.length_b   1.000
_cell.length_c   1.000
_cell.angle_alpha   90.00
_cell.angle_beta   90.00
_cell.angle_gamma   90.00
#
_symmetry.space_group_name_H-M   'P 1'
#
loop_
_entity.id
_entity.type
_entity.pdbx_description
1 polymer ?
#
loop_
_entity_poly.entity_id
_entity_poly.type
_entity_poly.pdbx_seq_one_letter_code
_entity_poly.pdbx_strand_id
1 'polypeptide(L)'
;MCIRDRWGFIPGVLKAKLNINEIITTLMLTYVAFQWNNFFVYGPWSERGFGLTKQFEKNTWMPRFTDFGKVFPPFQGMTAHFGILLAIVLAVVLWFVWRRFKWGFAVKVIGDNPRAARYAGINLTRNIIVVMMLSGGFAGLAGMVEVSGVVHRLQERFSPGYGYTAIIIAWLAKLNPLAIILVSYLFGGLLVGGDAIQPAGIAGMLQGVILFVVVGGESMLQYRIRVER
;
A
#
# COMPACT_ATOMS: atom_id res chain seq x y z
N MET A 1 15.06 6.35 -3.97
CA MET A 1 14.76 5.91 -2.60
C MET A 1 14.63 7.09 -1.63
N CYS A 2 15.63 7.90 -1.42
CA CYS A 2 15.60 8.99 -0.42
C CYS A 2 14.47 10.03 -0.51
N ILE A 3 13.90 10.32 -1.68
CA ILE A 3 12.83 11.33 -1.82
C ILE A 3 11.51 10.81 -1.27
N ARG A 4 11.20 9.52 -1.42
CA ARG A 4 9.96 8.89 -0.97
C ARG A 4 9.93 8.68 0.55
N ASP A 5 11.05 8.32 1.14
CA ASP A 5 11.19 8.21 2.61
C ASP A 5 10.95 9.55 3.29
N ARG A 6 11.38 10.65 2.64
CA ARG A 6 11.12 12.02 3.11
C ARG A 6 9.64 12.39 3.04
N TRP A 7 8.89 11.83 2.09
CA TRP A 7 7.44 12.08 2.01
C TRP A 7 6.69 11.49 3.20
N GLY A 8 7.06 10.29 3.67
CA GLY A 8 6.54 9.70 4.90
C GLY A 8 7.09 10.33 6.18
N PHE A 9 8.26 11.00 6.11
CA PHE A 9 8.85 11.69 7.24
C PHE A 9 8.02 12.89 7.69
N ILE A 10 7.45 13.67 6.76
CA ILE A 10 6.65 14.86 7.07
C ILE A 10 5.49 14.53 8.01
N PRO A 11 4.54 13.63 7.66
CA PRO A 11 3.45 13.28 8.56
C PRO A 11 3.93 12.56 9.82
N GLY A 12 5.04 11.83 9.74
CA GLY A 12 5.67 11.20 10.90
C GLY A 12 6.13 12.21 11.96
N VAL A 13 6.78 13.29 11.55
CA VAL A 13 7.20 14.38 12.45
C VAL A 13 6.00 15.15 12.99
N LEU A 14 5.02 15.48 12.14
CA LEU A 14 3.80 16.16 12.54
C LEU A 14 3.02 15.36 13.59
N LYS A 15 2.89 14.04 13.40
CA LYS A 15 2.28 13.14 14.38
C LYS A 15 3.08 13.08 15.67
N ALA A 16 4.39 12.86 15.57
CA ALA A 16 5.23 12.59 16.74
C ALA A 16 5.48 13.82 17.62
N LYS A 17 5.58 15.03 17.03
CA LYS A 17 5.87 16.28 17.75
C LYS A 17 4.64 17.11 18.04
N LEU A 18 3.72 17.22 17.08
CA LEU A 18 2.55 18.10 17.17
C LEU A 18 1.25 17.34 17.45
N ASN A 19 1.31 16.01 17.53
CA ASN A 19 0.16 15.11 17.71
C ASN A 19 -1.00 15.37 16.72
N ILE A 20 -0.67 15.83 15.51
CA ILE A 20 -1.64 16.06 14.44
C ILE A 20 -2.12 14.70 13.91
N ASN A 21 -3.39 14.65 13.48
CA ASN A 21 -3.96 13.42 12.93
C ASN A 21 -3.24 13.03 11.63
N GLU A 22 -2.62 11.86 11.63
CA GLU A 22 -1.84 11.32 10.51
C GLU A 22 -2.71 11.04 9.28
N ILE A 23 -3.98 10.68 9.45
CA ILE A 23 -4.90 10.41 8.35
C ILE A 23 -5.13 11.68 7.53
N ILE A 24 -5.40 12.81 8.20
CA ILE A 24 -5.63 14.08 7.53
C ILE A 24 -4.37 14.57 6.83
N THR A 25 -3.21 14.49 7.49
CA THR A 25 -1.94 14.95 6.90
C THR A 25 -1.51 14.10 5.70
N THR A 26 -1.70 12.78 5.76
CA THR A 26 -1.37 11.90 4.63
C THR A 26 -2.34 12.09 3.46
N LEU A 27 -3.63 12.31 3.71
CA LEU A 27 -4.61 12.64 2.66
C LEU A 27 -4.25 13.96 1.96
N MET A 28 -3.93 15.02 2.71
CA MET A 28 -3.52 16.29 2.12
C MET A 28 -2.23 16.14 1.28
N LEU A 29 -1.24 15.41 1.79
CA LEU A 29 -0.03 15.12 1.04
C LEU A 29 -0.27 14.26 -0.22
N THR A 30 -1.29 13.42 -0.20
CA THR A 30 -1.70 12.66 -1.40
C THR A 30 -2.22 13.60 -2.49
N TYR A 31 -3.06 14.58 -2.16
CA TYR A 31 -3.49 15.60 -3.13
C TYR A 31 -2.32 16.42 -3.68
N VAL A 32 -1.39 16.81 -2.83
CA VAL A 32 -0.15 17.50 -3.27
C VAL A 32 0.63 16.63 -4.24
N ALA A 33 0.79 15.33 -3.93
CA ALA A 33 1.51 14.39 -4.80
C ALA A 33 0.82 14.19 -6.16
N PHE A 34 -0.53 14.13 -6.18
CA PHE A 34 -1.28 14.07 -7.45
C PHE A 34 -1.09 15.32 -8.29
N GLN A 35 -1.18 16.52 -7.70
CA GLN A 35 -0.97 17.76 -8.43
C GLN A 35 0.47 17.90 -8.92
N TRP A 36 1.43 17.44 -8.11
CA TRP A 36 2.84 17.39 -8.50
C TRP A 36 3.07 16.47 -9.71
N ASN A 37 2.47 15.27 -9.68
CA ASN A 37 2.52 14.36 -10.82
C ASN A 37 1.90 14.99 -12.07
N ASN A 38 0.71 15.60 -11.95
CA ASN A 38 0.03 16.24 -13.06
C ASN A 38 0.85 17.39 -13.66
N PHE A 39 1.50 18.20 -12.82
CA PHE A 39 2.37 19.26 -13.29
C PHE A 39 3.49 18.73 -14.20
N PHE A 40 4.12 17.62 -13.86
CA PHE A 40 5.17 17.03 -14.69
C PHE A 40 4.61 16.33 -15.93
N VAL A 41 3.50 15.62 -15.81
CA VAL A 41 2.92 14.83 -16.90
C VAL A 41 2.27 15.72 -17.96
N TYR A 42 1.68 16.85 -17.60
CA TYR A 42 1.12 17.83 -18.54
C TYR A 42 2.13 18.90 -18.98
N GLY A 43 3.21 19.11 -18.24
CA GLY A 43 4.23 20.11 -18.49
C GLY A 43 5.48 19.52 -19.16
N PRO A 44 6.64 19.54 -18.47
CA PRO A 44 7.94 19.28 -19.08
C PRO A 44 8.12 17.84 -19.58
N TRP A 45 7.35 16.87 -19.09
CA TRP A 45 7.48 15.46 -19.48
C TRP A 45 6.35 14.98 -20.40
N SER A 46 5.49 15.90 -20.84
CA SER A 46 4.35 15.59 -21.70
C SER A 46 4.82 15.07 -23.07
N GLU A 47 4.21 14.00 -23.55
CA GLU A 47 4.36 13.52 -24.91
C GLU A 47 3.23 14.09 -25.78
N ARG A 48 3.55 14.96 -26.73
CA ARG A 48 2.61 15.55 -27.71
C ARG A 48 1.39 16.24 -27.10
N GLY A 49 1.49 16.78 -25.88
CA GLY A 49 0.37 17.47 -25.20
C GLY A 49 -0.68 16.56 -24.57
N PHE A 50 -0.50 15.25 -24.62
CA PHE A 50 -1.34 14.30 -23.87
C PHE A 50 -0.81 14.19 -22.44
N GLY A 51 -1.70 13.92 -21.47
CA GLY A 51 -1.36 13.69 -20.06
C GLY A 51 -0.59 12.39 -19.80
N LEU A 52 0.44 12.13 -20.59
CA LEU A 52 1.27 10.92 -20.60
C LEU A 52 2.73 11.32 -20.84
N THR A 53 3.65 10.59 -20.19
CA THR A 53 5.09 10.69 -20.53
C THR A 53 5.45 9.69 -21.62
N LYS A 54 6.62 9.89 -22.25
CA LYS A 54 7.21 8.87 -23.12
C LYS A 54 7.32 7.55 -22.37
N GLN A 55 7.14 6.46 -23.12
CA GLN A 55 7.33 5.12 -22.58
C GLN A 55 8.81 4.94 -22.19
N PHE A 56 9.03 4.37 -21.03
CA PHE A 56 10.39 4.11 -20.56
C PHE A 56 11.07 3.07 -21.44
N GLU A 57 12.39 3.17 -21.57
CA GLU A 57 13.18 2.19 -22.31
C GLU A 57 12.99 0.77 -21.74
N LYS A 58 13.00 -0.23 -22.63
CA LYS A 58 12.81 -1.64 -22.24
C LYS A 58 13.77 -2.13 -21.16
N ASN A 59 14.95 -1.54 -21.06
CA ASN A 59 15.95 -1.84 -20.03
C ASN A 59 15.49 -1.48 -18.61
N THR A 60 14.52 -0.58 -18.49
CA THR A 60 13.95 -0.13 -17.20
C THR A 60 12.72 -0.94 -16.79
N TRP A 61 12.24 -1.81 -17.66
CA TRP A 61 11.08 -2.64 -17.39
C TRP A 61 11.43 -3.76 -16.42
N MET A 62 10.52 -4.01 -15.50
CA MET A 62 10.68 -5.15 -14.60
C MET A 62 10.51 -6.45 -15.38
N PRO A 63 11.45 -7.42 -15.29
CA PRO A 63 11.36 -8.67 -16.03
C PRO A 63 10.07 -9.42 -15.65
N ARG A 64 9.44 -10.01 -16.65
CA ARG A 64 8.24 -10.84 -16.49
C ARG A 64 8.63 -12.32 -16.42
N PHE A 65 7.80 -13.11 -15.78
CA PHE A 65 8.03 -14.57 -15.75
C PHE A 65 7.98 -15.20 -17.15
N THR A 66 7.25 -14.62 -18.08
CA THR A 66 7.27 -15.02 -19.49
C THR A 66 8.64 -14.95 -20.14
N ASP A 67 9.49 -14.02 -19.73
CA ASP A 67 10.85 -13.90 -20.29
C ASP A 67 11.72 -15.11 -19.92
N PHE A 68 11.42 -15.77 -18.81
CA PHE A 68 12.05 -17.00 -18.35
C PHE A 68 11.33 -18.26 -18.82
N GLY A 69 10.17 -18.14 -19.47
CA GLY A 69 9.38 -19.26 -20.00
C GLY A 69 10.11 -20.08 -21.06
N LYS A 70 11.17 -19.56 -21.66
CA LYS A 70 12.07 -20.31 -22.56
C LYS A 70 12.89 -21.37 -21.83
N VAL A 71 13.15 -21.19 -20.52
CA VAL A 71 13.93 -22.11 -19.69
C VAL A 71 13.01 -23.04 -18.88
N PHE A 72 11.84 -22.52 -18.44
CA PHE A 72 10.87 -23.26 -17.64
C PHE A 72 9.47 -23.18 -18.29
N PRO A 73 9.01 -24.26 -18.95
CA PRO A 73 7.71 -24.30 -19.65
C PRO A 73 6.49 -23.88 -18.83
N PRO A 74 6.40 -24.12 -17.49
CA PRO A 74 5.25 -23.71 -16.69
C PRO A 74 5.02 -22.20 -16.60
N PHE A 75 6.03 -21.39 -16.90
CA PHE A 75 5.93 -19.91 -16.86
C PHE A 75 5.48 -19.30 -18.20
N GLN A 76 5.26 -20.11 -19.23
CA GLN A 76 4.72 -19.63 -20.51
C GLN A 76 3.27 -19.20 -20.32
N GLY A 77 3.01 -17.93 -20.68
CA GLY A 77 1.66 -17.31 -20.54
C GLY A 77 1.38 -16.61 -19.22
N MET A 78 2.28 -16.66 -18.24
CA MET A 78 2.13 -15.88 -17.01
C MET A 78 2.49 -14.40 -17.26
N THR A 79 1.52 -13.50 -17.16
CA THR A 79 1.73 -12.05 -17.26
C THR A 79 2.34 -11.45 -15.98
N ALA A 80 2.53 -12.26 -14.94
CA ALA A 80 3.09 -11.85 -13.67
C ALA A 80 4.55 -11.39 -13.81
N HIS A 81 4.93 -10.37 -13.06
CA HIS A 81 6.28 -9.80 -13.03
C HIS A 81 6.97 -10.05 -11.68
N PHE A 82 8.28 -9.86 -11.61
CA PHE A 82 9.10 -10.09 -10.40
C PHE A 82 8.65 -9.27 -9.17
N GLY A 83 7.81 -8.26 -9.34
CA GLY A 83 7.22 -7.50 -8.24
C GLY A 83 6.45 -8.36 -7.24
N ILE A 84 5.82 -9.46 -7.67
CA ILE A 84 5.13 -10.40 -6.77
C ILE A 84 6.14 -11.06 -5.83
N LEU A 85 7.27 -11.50 -6.35
CA LEU A 85 8.32 -12.12 -5.54
C LEU A 85 8.90 -11.13 -4.53
N LEU A 86 9.11 -9.87 -4.95
CA LEU A 86 9.52 -8.78 -4.06
C LEU A 86 8.50 -8.57 -2.94
N ALA A 87 7.21 -8.55 -3.25
CA ALA A 87 6.14 -8.38 -2.27
C ALA A 87 6.10 -9.52 -1.25
N ILE A 88 6.23 -10.77 -1.70
CA ILE A 88 6.28 -11.95 -0.82
C ILE A 88 7.50 -11.88 0.11
N VAL A 89 8.68 -11.59 -0.43
CA VAL A 89 9.92 -11.45 0.37
C VAL A 89 9.75 -10.36 1.42
N LEU A 90 9.22 -9.20 1.05
CA LEU A 90 8.98 -8.10 1.99
C LEU A 90 7.97 -8.47 3.08
N ALA A 91 6.89 -9.18 2.74
CA ALA A 91 5.90 -9.64 3.71
C ALA A 91 6.51 -10.64 4.72
N VAL A 92 7.33 -11.58 4.24
CA VAL A 92 8.04 -12.55 5.10
C VAL A 92 9.05 -11.83 6.00
N VAL A 93 9.82 -10.88 5.45
CA VAL A 93 10.78 -10.08 6.22
C VAL A 93 10.07 -9.28 7.31
N LEU A 94 8.97 -8.60 6.98
CA LEU A 94 8.17 -7.87 7.97
C LEU A 94 7.62 -8.80 9.05
N TRP A 95 7.05 -9.93 8.67
CA TRP A 95 6.57 -10.93 9.62
C TRP A 95 7.66 -11.39 10.59
N PHE A 96 8.87 -11.65 10.06
CA PHE A 96 10.01 -12.05 10.86
C PHE A 96 10.48 -10.93 11.81
N VAL A 97 10.55 -9.69 11.31
CA VAL A 97 10.92 -8.51 12.10
C VAL A 97 9.94 -8.29 13.25
N TRP A 98 8.64 -8.32 13.00
CA TRP A 98 7.65 -8.14 14.07
C TRP A 98 7.65 -9.26 15.11
N ARG A 99 8.00 -10.48 14.70
CA ARG A 99 7.96 -11.64 15.60
C ARG A 99 9.26 -11.85 16.39
N ARG A 100 10.40 -11.43 15.86
CA ARG A 100 11.73 -11.76 16.42
C ARG A 100 12.52 -10.56 16.94
N PHE A 101 12.24 -9.35 16.49
CA PHE A 101 13.03 -8.19 16.88
C PHE A 101 12.37 -7.39 18.01
N LYS A 102 13.18 -6.86 18.93
CA LYS A 102 12.75 -5.94 19.99
C LYS A 102 12.00 -4.72 19.46
N TRP A 103 12.37 -4.26 18.26
CA TRP A 103 11.70 -3.14 17.61
C TRP A 103 10.26 -3.46 17.23
N GLY A 104 10.00 -4.64 16.70
CA GLY A 104 8.63 -5.09 16.38
C GLY A 104 7.74 -5.14 17.64
N PHE A 105 8.30 -5.62 18.77
CA PHE A 105 7.62 -5.57 20.06
C PHE A 105 7.33 -4.13 20.51
N ALA A 106 8.31 -3.23 20.39
CA ALA A 106 8.15 -1.83 20.76
C ALA A 106 7.03 -1.14 19.96
N VAL A 107 6.98 -1.39 18.64
CA VAL A 107 5.91 -0.86 17.76
C VAL A 107 4.54 -1.36 18.19
N LYS A 108 4.41 -2.65 18.52
CA LYS A 108 3.16 -3.25 18.99
C LYS A 108 2.70 -2.64 20.31
N VAL A 109 3.59 -2.49 21.29
CA VAL A 109 3.27 -1.86 22.58
C VAL A 109 2.84 -0.41 22.43
N ILE A 110 3.48 0.34 21.50
CA ILE A 110 3.07 1.72 21.19
C ILE A 110 1.66 1.75 20.60
N GLY A 111 1.31 0.81 19.72
CA GLY A 111 -0.01 0.71 19.14
C GLY A 111 -1.10 0.35 20.15
N ASP A 112 -0.82 -0.59 21.04
CA ASP A 112 -1.77 -1.05 22.05
C ASP A 112 -1.98 0.01 23.16
N ASN A 113 -0.89 0.56 23.70
CA ASN A 113 -0.98 1.59 24.76
C ASN A 113 0.28 2.50 24.77
N PRO A 114 0.18 3.72 24.22
CA PRO A 114 1.29 4.67 24.20
C PRO A 114 1.80 5.08 25.58
N ARG A 115 0.91 5.08 26.61
CA ARG A 115 1.31 5.43 27.98
C ARG A 115 2.18 4.31 28.57
N ALA A 116 1.78 3.05 28.43
CA ALA A 116 2.58 1.90 28.85
C ALA A 116 3.95 1.88 28.17
N ALA A 117 4.01 2.19 26.88
CA ALA A 117 5.26 2.28 26.15
C ALA A 117 6.22 3.34 26.74
N ARG A 118 5.70 4.49 27.18
CA ARG A 118 6.50 5.53 27.86
C ARG A 118 7.06 5.04 29.19
N TYR A 119 6.24 4.37 30.01
CA TYR A 119 6.70 3.81 31.28
C TYR A 119 7.78 2.73 31.09
N ALA A 120 7.72 1.99 29.99
CA ALA A 120 8.74 1.02 29.60
C ALA A 120 10.01 1.64 29.00
N GLY A 121 10.12 2.99 28.95
CA GLY A 121 11.29 3.69 28.41
C GLY A 121 11.39 3.67 26.88
N ILE A 122 10.30 3.30 26.15
CA ILE A 122 10.30 3.26 24.70
C ILE A 122 10.15 4.69 24.14
N ASN A 123 11.06 5.09 23.27
CA ASN A 123 10.99 6.41 22.63
C ASN A 123 9.89 6.44 21.54
N LEU A 124 8.72 7.00 21.88
CA LEU A 124 7.56 7.07 20.98
C LEU A 124 7.87 7.85 19.71
N THR A 125 8.45 9.05 19.86
CA THR A 125 8.73 9.96 18.75
C THR A 125 9.57 9.29 17.66
N ARG A 126 10.67 8.68 18.06
CA ARG A 126 11.56 7.98 17.12
C ARG A 126 10.86 6.83 16.42
N ASN A 127 10.12 6.00 17.16
CA ASN A 127 9.45 4.83 16.60
C ASN A 127 8.32 5.23 15.64
N ILE A 128 7.51 6.24 15.95
CA ILE A 128 6.46 6.75 15.07
C ILE A 128 7.08 7.25 13.75
N ILE A 129 8.13 8.06 13.82
CA ILE A 129 8.79 8.59 12.61
C ILE A 129 9.33 7.44 11.76
N VAL A 130 10.03 6.47 12.36
CA VAL A 130 10.60 5.32 11.62
C VAL A 130 9.51 4.49 10.95
N VAL A 131 8.40 4.20 11.65
CA VAL A 131 7.28 3.45 11.08
C VAL A 131 6.66 4.19 9.90
N MET A 132 6.43 5.50 10.02
CA MET A 132 5.88 6.32 8.93
C MET A 132 6.82 6.40 7.72
N MET A 133 8.13 6.50 7.95
CA MET A 133 9.13 6.45 6.87
C MET A 133 9.14 5.10 6.16
N LEU A 134 9.11 4.00 6.91
CA LEU A 134 9.03 2.65 6.34
C LEU A 134 7.74 2.45 5.53
N SER A 135 6.60 2.91 6.04
CA SER A 135 5.32 2.87 5.32
C SER A 135 5.40 3.64 4.00
N GLY A 136 5.94 4.86 4.03
CA GLY A 136 6.19 5.66 2.82
C GLY A 136 7.14 4.96 1.84
N GLY A 137 8.19 4.31 2.34
CA GLY A 137 9.13 3.51 1.56
C GLY A 137 8.45 2.35 0.84
N PHE A 138 7.60 1.58 1.53
CA PHE A 138 6.84 0.48 0.91
C PHE A 138 5.83 0.97 -0.12
N ALA A 139 5.10 2.05 0.16
CA ALA A 139 4.20 2.68 -0.81
C ALA A 139 4.97 3.12 -2.07
N GLY A 140 6.18 3.66 -1.87
CA GLY A 140 7.06 4.02 -2.96
C GLY A 140 7.58 2.85 -3.78
N LEU A 141 7.87 1.71 -3.15
CA LEU A 141 8.24 0.47 -3.85
C LEU A 141 7.05 -0.06 -4.65
N ALA A 142 5.83 -0.05 -4.08
CA ALA A 142 4.62 -0.44 -4.79
C ALA A 142 4.40 0.40 -6.05
N GLY A 143 4.54 1.74 -5.96
CA GLY A 143 4.46 2.63 -7.12
C GLY A 143 5.56 2.38 -8.17
N MET A 144 6.78 2.03 -7.73
CA MET A 144 7.85 1.66 -8.66
C MET A 144 7.51 0.38 -9.41
N VAL A 145 7.00 -0.63 -8.72
CA VAL A 145 6.58 -1.91 -9.30
C VAL A 145 5.46 -1.71 -10.30
N GLU A 146 4.47 -0.87 -9.98
CA GLU A 146 3.35 -0.55 -10.87
C GLU A 146 3.85 0.13 -12.15
N VAL A 147 4.69 1.17 -12.01
CA VAL A 147 5.18 1.92 -13.16
C VAL A 147 6.15 1.10 -14.01
N SER A 148 7.05 0.32 -13.42
CA SER A 148 8.05 -0.46 -14.17
C SER A 148 7.54 -1.81 -14.66
N GLY A 149 6.56 -2.40 -13.97
CA GLY A 149 6.03 -3.74 -14.28
C GLY A 149 4.77 -3.76 -15.13
N VAL A 150 3.92 -2.74 -15.01
CA VAL A 150 2.58 -2.72 -15.63
C VAL A 150 2.43 -1.61 -16.65
N VAL A 151 2.58 -0.35 -16.21
CA VAL A 151 2.19 0.82 -17.02
C VAL A 151 3.30 1.28 -17.97
N HIS A 152 4.57 1.14 -17.60
CA HIS A 152 5.78 1.52 -18.33
C HIS A 152 5.89 3.00 -18.71
N ARG A 153 5.06 3.87 -18.12
CA ARG A 153 5.06 5.32 -18.31
C ARG A 153 4.37 5.99 -17.12
N LEU A 154 4.57 7.28 -16.93
CA LEU A 154 3.75 8.06 -16.01
C LEU A 154 2.54 8.60 -16.76
N GLN A 155 1.39 8.54 -16.10
CA GLN A 155 0.12 9.06 -16.61
C GLN A 155 -0.66 9.71 -15.47
N GLU A 156 -1.68 10.49 -15.80
CA GLU A 156 -2.49 11.23 -14.82
C GLU A 156 -3.05 10.33 -13.72
N ARG A 157 -3.60 9.17 -14.08
CA ARG A 157 -4.23 8.20 -13.17
C ARG A 157 -3.50 6.86 -13.20
N PHE A 158 -2.20 6.86 -12.83
CA PHE A 158 -1.42 5.62 -12.82
C PHE A 158 -1.81 4.67 -11.67
N SER A 159 -2.53 5.16 -10.65
CA SER A 159 -3.00 4.35 -9.52
C SER A 159 -4.52 4.45 -9.39
N PRO A 160 -5.27 3.39 -9.73
CA PRO A 160 -6.74 3.36 -9.64
C PRO A 160 -7.25 3.17 -8.20
N GLY A 161 -6.57 3.76 -7.20
CA GLY A 161 -7.01 3.71 -5.81
C GLY A 161 -6.48 2.52 -5.00
N TYR A 162 -5.41 1.87 -5.43
CA TYR A 162 -4.79 0.74 -4.70
C TYR A 162 -4.49 1.03 -3.23
N GLY A 163 -4.23 2.28 -2.85
CA GLY A 163 -4.04 2.67 -1.46
C GLY A 163 -5.27 2.44 -0.59
N TYR A 164 -6.46 2.73 -1.11
CA TYR A 164 -7.72 2.47 -0.40
C TYR A 164 -8.02 0.98 -0.31
N THR A 165 -7.81 0.25 -1.40
CA THR A 165 -7.92 -1.22 -1.40
C THR A 165 -6.96 -1.86 -0.39
N ALA A 166 -5.74 -1.34 -0.26
CA ALA A 166 -4.77 -1.84 0.71
C ALA A 166 -5.22 -1.67 2.17
N ILE A 167 -5.98 -0.62 2.49
CA ILE A 167 -6.58 -0.45 3.82
C ILE A 167 -7.57 -1.60 4.09
N ILE A 168 -8.44 -1.90 3.12
CA ILE A 168 -9.42 -2.98 3.23
C ILE A 168 -8.72 -4.33 3.44
N ILE A 169 -7.69 -4.60 2.63
CA ILE A 169 -6.87 -5.82 2.72
C ILE A 169 -6.20 -5.94 4.08
N ALA A 170 -5.63 -4.84 4.60
CA ALA A 170 -4.95 -4.84 5.89
C ALA A 170 -5.91 -5.16 7.05
N TRP A 171 -7.11 -4.60 7.03
CA TRP A 171 -8.16 -4.88 8.02
C TRP A 171 -8.64 -6.33 7.93
N LEU A 172 -8.95 -6.82 6.74
CA LEU A 172 -9.41 -8.19 6.53
C LEU A 172 -8.35 -9.22 6.94
N ALA A 173 -7.08 -8.91 6.70
CA ALA A 173 -5.95 -9.75 7.12
C ALA A 173 -5.59 -9.60 8.61
N LYS A 174 -6.34 -8.80 9.40
CA LYS A 174 -6.06 -8.49 10.82
C LYS A 174 -4.61 -8.07 11.05
N LEU A 175 -4.07 -7.24 10.15
CA LEU A 175 -2.69 -6.72 10.18
C LEU A 175 -1.61 -7.82 10.20
N ASN A 176 -1.93 -9.03 9.79
CA ASN A 176 -0.95 -10.13 9.70
C ASN A 176 -0.27 -10.11 8.33
N PRO A 177 1.06 -9.92 8.24
CA PRO A 177 1.76 -9.80 6.96
C PRO A 177 1.63 -11.03 6.05
N LEU A 178 1.53 -12.23 6.60
CA LEU A 178 1.33 -13.45 5.81
C LEU A 178 -0.10 -13.56 5.27
N ALA A 179 -1.09 -13.21 6.08
CA ALA A 179 -2.49 -13.20 5.64
C ALA A 179 -2.73 -12.15 4.56
N ILE A 180 -2.01 -11.01 4.59
CA ILE A 180 -2.08 -9.98 3.57
C ILE A 180 -1.75 -10.54 2.17
N ILE A 181 -0.80 -11.48 2.05
CA ILE A 181 -0.44 -12.08 0.75
C ILE A 181 -1.67 -12.78 0.13
N LEU A 182 -2.36 -13.59 0.92
CA LEU A 182 -3.53 -14.34 0.44
C LEU A 182 -4.70 -13.41 0.13
N VAL A 183 -5.00 -12.49 1.02
CA VAL A 183 -6.09 -11.51 0.84
C VAL A 183 -5.82 -10.60 -0.35
N SER A 184 -4.59 -10.12 -0.53
CA SER A 184 -4.23 -9.27 -1.67
C SER A 184 -4.35 -10.01 -3.01
N TYR A 185 -4.05 -11.31 -3.05
CA TYR A 185 -4.25 -12.12 -4.24
C TYR A 185 -5.73 -12.23 -4.62
N LEU A 186 -6.60 -12.48 -3.63
CA LEU A 186 -8.06 -12.53 -3.85
C LEU A 186 -8.61 -11.17 -4.33
N PHE A 187 -8.17 -10.08 -3.72
CA PHE A 187 -8.58 -8.73 -4.14
C PHE A 187 -8.02 -8.34 -5.51
N GLY A 188 -6.82 -8.79 -5.86
CA GLY A 188 -6.28 -8.64 -7.21
C GLY A 188 -7.16 -9.32 -8.26
N GLY A 189 -7.60 -10.55 -7.98
CA GLY A 189 -8.56 -11.27 -8.83
C GLY A 189 -9.91 -10.55 -8.95
N LEU A 190 -10.41 -9.98 -7.85
CA LEU A 190 -11.65 -9.20 -7.83
C LEU A 190 -11.54 -7.91 -8.66
N LEU A 191 -10.40 -7.21 -8.58
CA LEU A 191 -10.15 -6.00 -9.39
C LEU A 191 -10.14 -6.33 -10.89
N VAL A 192 -9.33 -7.32 -11.28
CA VAL A 192 -9.21 -7.73 -12.69
C VAL A 192 -10.54 -8.28 -13.22
N GLY A 193 -11.24 -9.08 -12.42
CA GLY A 193 -12.55 -9.60 -12.79
C GLY A 193 -13.62 -8.50 -12.89
N GLY A 194 -13.58 -7.53 -11.99
CA GLY A 194 -14.50 -6.39 -12.02
C GLY A 194 -14.31 -5.49 -13.24
N ASP A 195 -13.08 -5.26 -13.65
CA ASP A 195 -12.77 -4.50 -14.86
C ASP A 195 -13.20 -5.22 -16.14
N ALA A 196 -13.18 -6.57 -16.12
CA ALA A 196 -13.62 -7.39 -17.27
C ALA A 196 -15.14 -7.42 -17.46
N ILE A 197 -15.94 -7.26 -16.39
CA ILE A 197 -17.41 -7.42 -16.43
C ILE A 197 -18.13 -6.17 -16.98
N GLN A 198 -17.50 -4.99 -16.92
CA GLN A 198 -18.13 -3.70 -17.30
C GLN A 198 -19.61 -3.54 -16.87
N PRO A 199 -20.04 -2.37 -16.36
CA PRO A 199 -19.41 -1.04 -16.47
C PRO A 199 -18.36 -0.76 -15.42
N ALA A 200 -17.46 0.19 -15.74
CA ALA A 200 -16.41 0.66 -14.85
C ALA A 200 -16.97 1.06 -13.47
N GLY A 201 -16.39 0.52 -12.41
CA GLY A 201 -16.76 0.84 -11.02
C GLY A 201 -17.34 -0.34 -10.21
N ILE A 202 -17.72 -1.46 -10.83
CA ILE A 202 -18.24 -2.65 -10.11
C ILE A 202 -17.21 -3.14 -9.07
N ALA A 203 -15.93 -3.19 -9.42
CA ALA A 203 -14.87 -3.58 -8.50
C ALA A 203 -14.84 -2.68 -7.25
N GLY A 204 -14.95 -1.36 -7.42
CA GLY A 204 -15.02 -0.40 -6.32
C GLY A 204 -16.26 -0.55 -5.45
N MET A 205 -17.44 -0.80 -6.06
CA MET A 205 -18.66 -1.08 -5.32
C MET A 205 -18.54 -2.35 -4.47
N LEU A 206 -18.05 -3.44 -5.05
CA LEU A 206 -17.82 -4.69 -4.32
C LEU A 206 -16.84 -4.52 -3.16
N GLN A 207 -15.75 -3.77 -3.36
CA GLN A 207 -14.80 -3.44 -2.30
C GLN A 207 -15.48 -2.67 -1.15
N GLY A 208 -16.30 -1.67 -1.48
CA GLY A 208 -17.06 -0.90 -0.50
C GLY A 208 -18.02 -1.77 0.32
N VAL A 209 -18.75 -2.67 -0.35
CA VAL A 209 -19.65 -3.62 0.32
C VAL A 209 -18.88 -4.57 1.23
N ILE A 210 -17.75 -5.13 0.76
CA ILE A 210 -16.91 -6.02 1.57
C ILE A 210 -16.41 -5.29 2.81
N LEU A 211 -15.91 -4.05 2.66
CA LEU A 211 -15.45 -3.26 3.78
C LEU A 211 -16.58 -3.02 4.80
N PHE A 212 -17.75 -2.63 4.31
CA PHE A 212 -18.91 -2.37 5.18
C PHE A 212 -19.31 -3.62 5.98
N VAL A 213 -19.40 -4.77 5.31
CA VAL A 213 -19.75 -6.05 5.95
C VAL A 213 -18.69 -6.47 6.97
N VAL A 214 -17.40 -6.32 6.64
CA VAL A 214 -16.30 -6.71 7.55
C VAL A 214 -16.30 -5.81 8.79
N VAL A 215 -16.34 -4.49 8.61
CA VAL A 215 -16.33 -3.53 9.72
C VAL A 215 -17.60 -3.64 10.56
N GLY A 216 -18.76 -3.78 9.91
CA GLY A 216 -20.04 -4.01 10.59
C GLY A 216 -20.07 -5.31 11.39
N GLY A 217 -19.57 -6.41 10.80
CA GLY A 217 -19.47 -7.69 11.47
C GLY A 217 -18.52 -7.67 12.68
N GLU A 218 -17.37 -7.00 12.54
CA GLU A 218 -16.41 -6.85 13.66
C GLU A 218 -17.00 -6.01 14.79
N SER A 219 -17.74 -4.94 14.45
CA SER A 219 -18.45 -4.13 15.44
C SER A 219 -19.51 -4.94 16.20
N MET A 220 -20.27 -5.79 15.51
CA MET A 220 -21.26 -6.67 16.16
C MET A 220 -20.62 -7.71 17.09
N LEU A 221 -19.44 -8.21 16.76
CA LEU A 221 -18.71 -9.15 17.62
C LEU A 221 -18.11 -8.47 18.86
N GLN A 222 -17.76 -7.19 18.78
CA GLN A 222 -17.16 -6.44 19.89
C GLN A 222 -18.22 -5.88 20.86
N TYR A 223 -19.39 -5.52 20.37
CA TYR A 223 -20.47 -4.93 21.18
C TYR A 223 -21.55 -5.97 21.50
N ARG A 224 -21.70 -6.33 22.78
CA ARG A 224 -22.89 -7.04 23.26
C ARG A 224 -24.03 -6.04 23.43
N ILE A 225 -25.08 -6.18 22.64
CA ILE A 225 -26.32 -5.42 22.82
C ILE A 225 -26.97 -5.87 24.13
N ARG A 226 -26.86 -5.08 25.18
CA ARG A 226 -27.70 -5.23 26.40
C ARG A 226 -28.98 -4.45 26.16
N VAL A 227 -30.06 -5.15 25.94
CA VAL A 227 -31.40 -4.55 25.98
C VAL A 227 -31.79 -4.50 27.47
N GLU A 228 -31.69 -3.33 28.10
CA GLU A 228 -32.31 -3.05 29.39
C GLU A 228 -33.83 -2.98 29.15
N ARG A 229 -34.56 -3.91 29.82
CA ARG A 229 -36.03 -3.86 29.90
C ARG A 229 -36.45 -3.06 31.12
#